data_a24d51ad306accaa0c2de89056536d4a
#
_entry.id   a24d51ad306accaa0c2de89056536d4a
#
_cell.length_a   1.000
_cell.length_b   1.000
_cell.length_c   1.000
_cell.angle_alpha   90.00
_cell.angle_beta   90.00
_cell.angle_gamma   90.00
#
_symmetry.space_group_name_H-M   'P 1'
#
loop_
_entity.id
_entity.type
_entity.pdbx_description
1 polymer ?
#
loop_
_entity_poly.entity_id
_entity_poly.type
_entity_poly.pdbx_seq_one_letter_code
_entity_poly.pdbx_strand_id
1 'polypeptide(L)'
;MDGPGEVAVGADDLVVSASVAKTPVALEVFRQISGGKLDPTERVRLSPTSNTAGPTGFSNFADDVEVSVRDLARMMMVISDNAATDVLIDKVGLDSIHATLTSLGLTRTIIPTTLRDMLDSVGTDAGFADWKELVNASADPHVDELVSRSRAMRPATAMRTTASEAATLVSLIWRDEAGPPQACAQVRQLMATQLTRHRLAMGFPRPVRVSAKSGGLLGVVRNEAGVIQFPDGSRYAAAVFTRALTHPANDSHINTAIGLAAANAVATLRT
;
A
#
# COMPACT_ATOMS: atom_id res chain seq x y z
N MET A 1 18.49 -2.20 9.04
CA MET A 1 18.90 -2.08 7.64
C MET A 1 20.42 -2.02 7.52
N ASP A 2 21.07 -1.47 8.50
CA ASP A 2 22.52 -1.28 8.52
C ASP A 2 23.25 -2.37 9.35
N GLY A 3 22.52 -3.42 9.78
CA GLY A 3 23.00 -4.59 10.54
C GLY A 3 22.19 -5.84 10.24
N PRO A 4 22.67 -7.01 10.67
CA PRO A 4 22.08 -8.33 10.34
C PRO A 4 20.87 -8.71 11.21
N GLY A 5 20.49 -7.89 12.21
CA GLY A 5 19.42 -8.23 13.16
C GLY A 5 18.04 -8.20 12.53
N GLU A 6 17.22 -9.17 12.89
CA GLU A 6 15.79 -9.26 12.51
C GLU A 6 14.96 -9.68 13.72
N VAL A 7 13.78 -9.09 13.87
CA VAL A 7 12.72 -9.53 14.79
C VAL A 7 11.48 -9.77 13.97
N ALA A 8 11.00 -11.00 13.96
CA ALA A 8 9.92 -11.41 13.08
C ALA A 8 8.94 -12.38 13.75
N VAL A 9 7.66 -12.25 13.39
CA VAL A 9 6.59 -13.20 13.75
C VAL A 9 5.74 -13.40 12.49
N GLY A 10 5.63 -14.64 12.00
CA GLY A 10 4.88 -14.97 10.79
C GLY A 10 5.36 -14.19 9.55
N ALA A 11 6.68 -13.88 9.48
CA ALA A 11 7.24 -12.97 8.48
C ALA A 11 7.02 -13.46 7.04
N ASP A 12 6.97 -14.78 6.84
CA ASP A 12 6.79 -15.42 5.54
C ASP A 12 5.34 -15.86 5.28
N ASP A 13 4.41 -15.60 6.19
CA ASP A 13 3.01 -15.88 5.94
C ASP A 13 2.46 -14.97 4.84
N LEU A 14 1.65 -15.55 3.93
CA LEU A 14 0.97 -14.77 2.91
C LEU A 14 -0.15 -13.94 3.55
N VAL A 15 -0.11 -12.64 3.29
CA VAL A 15 -1.09 -11.69 3.81
C VAL A 15 -1.69 -10.84 2.70
N VAL A 16 -2.91 -10.37 2.90
CA VAL A 16 -3.54 -9.38 2.03
C VAL A 16 -2.81 -8.05 2.21
N SER A 17 -2.19 -7.55 1.14
CA SER A 17 -1.36 -6.34 1.19
C SER A 17 -2.17 -5.06 1.30
N ALA A 18 -3.40 -5.06 0.80
CA ALA A 18 -4.19 -3.84 0.61
C ALA A 18 -3.33 -2.74 -0.07
N SER A 19 -3.48 -1.48 0.31
CA SER A 19 -2.74 -0.37 -0.32
C SER A 19 -1.24 -0.33 -0.06
N VAL A 20 -0.66 -1.27 0.71
CA VAL A 20 0.81 -1.44 0.75
C VAL A 20 1.34 -1.84 -0.63
N ALA A 21 0.50 -2.55 -1.44
CA ALA A 21 0.78 -2.86 -2.84
C ALA A 21 1.06 -1.64 -3.74
N LYS A 22 0.70 -0.43 -3.34
CA LYS A 22 1.01 0.80 -4.07
C LYS A 22 2.51 1.16 -4.04
N THR A 23 3.27 0.59 -3.12
CA THR A 23 4.73 0.82 -3.05
C THR A 23 5.46 0.25 -4.28
N PRO A 24 5.29 -1.01 -4.68
CA PRO A 24 5.89 -1.51 -5.92
C PRO A 24 5.33 -0.83 -7.18
N VAL A 25 4.07 -0.41 -7.20
CA VAL A 25 3.51 0.39 -8.31
C VAL A 25 4.28 1.71 -8.44
N ALA A 26 4.46 2.44 -7.33
CA ALA A 26 5.22 3.69 -7.33
C ALA A 26 6.68 3.48 -7.75
N LEU A 27 7.31 2.39 -7.30
CA LEU A 27 8.66 2.06 -7.71
C LEU A 27 8.75 1.90 -9.23
N GLU A 28 7.85 1.12 -9.84
CA GLU A 28 7.86 0.89 -11.28
C GLU A 28 7.56 2.18 -12.06
N VAL A 29 6.62 3.01 -11.61
CA VAL A 29 6.35 4.34 -12.20
C VAL A 29 7.65 5.16 -12.28
N PHE A 30 8.37 5.29 -11.17
CA PHE A 30 9.59 6.10 -11.16
C PHE A 30 10.79 5.42 -11.86
N ARG A 31 10.83 4.08 -11.93
CA ARG A 31 11.80 3.36 -12.76
C ARG A 31 11.57 3.68 -14.24
N GLN A 32 10.33 3.64 -14.71
CA GLN A 32 10.00 3.97 -16.12
C GLN A 32 10.22 5.46 -16.43
N ILE A 33 9.93 6.37 -15.50
CA ILE A 33 10.26 7.78 -15.62
C ILE A 33 11.78 7.97 -15.72
N SER A 34 12.56 7.35 -14.85
CA SER A 34 14.03 7.45 -14.87
C SER A 34 14.64 6.82 -16.12
N GLY A 35 13.98 5.82 -16.69
CA GLY A 35 14.37 5.19 -17.97
C GLY A 35 13.85 5.89 -19.23
N GLY A 36 13.14 7.01 -19.10
CA GLY A 36 12.57 7.78 -20.22
C GLY A 36 11.40 7.11 -20.96
N LYS A 37 10.81 6.06 -20.35
CA LYS A 37 9.66 5.33 -20.92
C LYS A 37 8.33 6.01 -20.59
N LEU A 38 8.26 6.75 -19.49
CA LEU A 38 7.08 7.45 -19.02
C LEU A 38 7.41 8.92 -18.77
N ASP A 39 6.64 9.82 -19.36
CA ASP A 39 6.78 11.26 -19.13
C ASP A 39 6.09 11.66 -17.82
N PRO A 40 6.82 12.16 -16.81
CA PRO A 40 6.23 12.59 -15.54
C PRO A 40 5.27 13.79 -15.68
N THR A 41 5.36 14.54 -16.78
CA THR A 41 4.53 15.74 -17.05
C THR A 41 3.33 15.45 -17.94
N GLU A 42 3.24 14.25 -18.52
CA GLU A 42 2.08 13.82 -19.31
C GLU A 42 0.79 14.07 -18.54
N ARG A 43 -0.19 14.70 -19.22
CA ARG A 43 -1.47 15.03 -18.61
C ARG A 43 -2.47 13.91 -18.84
N VAL A 44 -3.16 13.53 -17.77
CA VAL A 44 -4.21 12.50 -17.77
C VAL A 44 -5.50 13.13 -17.28
N ARG A 45 -6.58 12.92 -18.03
CA ARG A 45 -7.93 13.31 -17.63
C ARG A 45 -8.57 12.18 -16.83
N LEU A 46 -9.10 12.51 -15.65
CA LEU A 46 -9.92 11.64 -14.83
C LEU A 46 -11.35 12.16 -14.82
N SER A 47 -12.32 11.24 -14.86
CA SER A 47 -13.73 11.59 -14.82
C SER A 47 -14.44 10.84 -13.67
N PRO A 48 -15.34 11.51 -12.94
CA PRO A 48 -16.13 10.87 -11.86
C PRO A 48 -16.87 9.61 -12.30
N THR A 49 -17.26 9.55 -13.57
CA THR A 49 -18.02 8.40 -14.13
C THR A 49 -17.14 7.18 -14.39
N SER A 50 -15.82 7.36 -14.52
CA SER A 50 -14.86 6.31 -14.82
C SER A 50 -13.79 6.11 -13.74
N ASN A 51 -13.81 6.87 -12.66
CA ASN A 51 -12.85 6.73 -11.57
C ASN A 51 -13.10 5.47 -10.75
N THR A 52 -12.03 4.81 -10.34
CA THR A 52 -12.10 3.70 -9.40
C THR A 52 -12.57 4.20 -8.04
N ALA A 53 -13.50 3.50 -7.43
CA ALA A 53 -14.05 3.86 -6.13
C ALA A 53 -12.97 3.85 -5.02
N GLY A 54 -13.10 4.78 -4.08
CA GLY A 54 -12.18 4.89 -2.96
C GLY A 54 -12.59 5.98 -1.97
N PRO A 55 -12.05 5.94 -0.74
CA PRO A 55 -12.42 6.89 0.31
C PRO A 55 -11.74 8.26 0.17
N THR A 56 -10.78 8.40 -0.75
CA THR A 56 -9.90 9.59 -0.83
C THR A 56 -9.63 10.00 -2.27
N GLY A 57 -9.25 11.25 -2.45
CA GLY A 57 -8.73 11.81 -3.69
C GLY A 57 -9.73 11.87 -4.82
N PHE A 58 -9.26 11.60 -6.04
CA PHE A 58 -10.05 11.72 -7.27
C PHE A 58 -11.29 10.82 -7.31
N SER A 59 -11.30 9.73 -6.54
CA SER A 59 -12.51 8.90 -6.38
C SER A 59 -13.74 9.67 -5.87
N ASN A 60 -13.53 10.84 -5.24
CA ASN A 60 -14.58 11.67 -4.65
C ASN A 60 -14.79 13.01 -5.38
N PHE A 61 -14.16 13.23 -6.53
CA PHE A 61 -14.34 14.45 -7.29
C PHE A 61 -15.67 14.44 -8.03
N ALA A 62 -16.34 15.59 -8.07
CA ALA A 62 -17.62 15.75 -8.76
C ALA A 62 -17.44 16.11 -10.25
N ASP A 63 -16.32 16.70 -10.61
CA ASP A 63 -16.01 17.18 -11.95
C ASP A 63 -14.75 16.51 -12.52
N ASP A 64 -14.61 16.59 -13.84
CA ASP A 64 -13.40 16.14 -14.53
C ASP A 64 -12.19 16.96 -14.07
N VAL A 65 -11.04 16.29 -14.00
CA VAL A 65 -9.77 16.91 -13.65
C VAL A 65 -8.66 16.42 -14.57
N GLU A 66 -7.70 17.28 -14.83
CA GLU A 66 -6.50 16.93 -15.60
C GLU A 66 -5.25 17.04 -14.72
N VAL A 67 -4.50 15.94 -14.61
CA VAL A 67 -3.41 15.76 -13.63
C VAL A 67 -2.18 15.20 -14.34
N SER A 68 -0.99 15.59 -13.88
CA SER A 68 0.26 14.99 -14.38
C SER A 68 0.50 13.59 -13.78
N VAL A 69 1.22 12.73 -14.51
CA VAL A 69 1.62 11.40 -14.06
C VAL A 69 2.33 11.45 -12.68
N ARG A 70 3.25 12.40 -12.48
CA ARG A 70 3.94 12.56 -11.18
C ARG A 70 3.00 12.94 -10.04
N ASP A 71 1.96 13.73 -10.32
CA ASP A 71 0.98 14.12 -9.30
C ASP A 71 -0.01 12.99 -9.02
N LEU A 72 -0.33 12.14 -10.02
CA LEU A 72 -1.04 10.88 -9.80
C LEU A 72 -0.26 9.98 -8.82
N ALA A 73 1.05 9.81 -9.04
CA ALA A 73 1.89 9.04 -8.12
C ALA A 73 1.91 9.62 -6.71
N ARG A 74 1.88 10.96 -6.59
CA ARG A 74 1.76 11.65 -5.31
C ARG A 74 0.41 11.34 -4.64
N MET A 75 -0.71 11.47 -5.34
CA MET A 75 -2.05 11.18 -4.80
C MET A 75 -2.17 9.71 -4.38
N MET A 76 -1.68 8.79 -5.22
CA MET A 76 -1.62 7.36 -4.90
C MET A 76 -0.89 7.08 -3.58
N MET A 77 0.28 7.68 -3.37
CA MET A 77 1.11 7.35 -2.21
C MET A 77 0.72 8.13 -0.96
N VAL A 78 0.41 9.42 -1.07
CA VAL A 78 0.20 10.32 0.08
C VAL A 78 -1.15 10.09 0.75
N ILE A 79 -2.22 9.97 -0.05
CA ILE A 79 -3.59 9.78 0.43
C ILE A 79 -4.20 8.44 0.01
N SER A 80 -3.40 7.59 -0.63
CA SER A 80 -3.84 6.25 -1.04
C SER A 80 -4.97 6.25 -2.10
N ASP A 81 -4.99 7.22 -3.00
CA ASP A 81 -5.98 7.38 -4.06
C ASP A 81 -6.06 6.15 -4.98
N ASN A 82 -7.24 5.54 -5.11
CA ASN A 82 -7.46 4.34 -5.93
C ASN A 82 -7.55 4.67 -7.42
N ALA A 83 -8.22 5.78 -7.79
CA ALA A 83 -8.33 6.20 -9.18
C ALA A 83 -6.96 6.51 -9.77
N ALA A 84 -6.13 7.26 -9.04
CA ALA A 84 -4.74 7.49 -9.42
C ALA A 84 -3.93 6.20 -9.54
N THR A 85 -4.19 5.21 -8.67
CA THR A 85 -3.49 3.92 -8.70
C THR A 85 -3.77 3.15 -9.97
N ASP A 86 -5.04 3.01 -10.35
CA ASP A 86 -5.41 2.23 -11.53
C ASP A 86 -4.91 2.86 -12.82
N VAL A 87 -5.00 4.18 -12.94
CA VAL A 87 -4.37 4.89 -14.08
C VAL A 87 -2.87 4.61 -14.16
N LEU A 88 -2.16 4.58 -13.03
CA LEU A 88 -0.73 4.31 -13.04
C LEU A 88 -0.43 2.84 -13.34
N ILE A 89 -1.23 1.89 -12.83
CA ILE A 89 -1.12 0.47 -13.20
C ILE A 89 -1.30 0.29 -14.71
N ASP A 90 -2.32 0.92 -15.29
CA ASP A 90 -2.58 0.85 -16.74
C ASP A 90 -1.40 1.41 -17.55
N LYS A 91 -0.76 2.49 -17.07
CA LYS A 91 0.37 3.11 -17.77
C LYS A 91 1.65 2.27 -17.70
N VAL A 92 1.98 1.69 -16.56
CA VAL A 92 3.24 0.95 -16.39
C VAL A 92 3.10 -0.53 -16.73
N GLY A 93 1.89 -1.09 -16.62
CA GLY A 93 1.56 -2.50 -16.84
C GLY A 93 1.85 -3.39 -15.63
N LEU A 94 0.93 -4.30 -15.31
CA LEU A 94 1.09 -5.30 -14.23
C LEU A 94 2.32 -6.20 -14.46
N ASP A 95 2.57 -6.60 -15.71
CA ASP A 95 3.71 -7.44 -16.07
C ASP A 95 5.05 -6.75 -15.75
N SER A 96 5.15 -5.44 -15.98
CA SER A 96 6.35 -4.67 -15.65
C SER A 96 6.57 -4.59 -14.14
N ILE A 97 5.49 -4.42 -13.36
CA ILE A 97 5.55 -4.42 -11.89
C ILE A 97 6.04 -5.78 -11.40
N HIS A 98 5.47 -6.88 -11.92
CA HIS A 98 5.87 -8.24 -11.54
C HIS A 98 7.29 -8.59 -11.98
N ALA A 99 7.71 -8.15 -13.17
CA ALA A 99 9.09 -8.34 -13.64
C ALA A 99 10.09 -7.63 -12.70
N THR A 100 9.76 -6.42 -12.27
CA THR A 100 10.56 -5.69 -11.28
C THR A 100 10.61 -6.43 -9.94
N LEU A 101 9.47 -6.85 -9.38
CA LEU A 101 9.43 -7.61 -8.13
C LEU A 101 10.24 -8.91 -8.23
N THR A 102 10.10 -9.66 -9.33
CA THR A 102 10.86 -10.89 -9.57
C THR A 102 12.36 -10.63 -9.64
N SER A 103 12.78 -9.57 -10.32
CA SER A 103 14.20 -9.19 -10.42
C SER A 103 14.82 -8.84 -9.06
N LEU A 104 14.00 -8.43 -8.10
CA LEU A 104 14.39 -8.11 -6.72
C LEU A 104 14.25 -9.33 -5.77
N GLY A 105 13.86 -10.51 -6.28
CA GLY A 105 13.63 -11.71 -5.49
C GLY A 105 12.31 -11.72 -4.69
N LEU A 106 11.39 -10.78 -4.96
CA LEU A 106 10.13 -10.60 -4.24
C LEU A 106 8.99 -11.34 -4.97
N THR A 107 9.07 -12.66 -5.00
CA THR A 107 8.20 -13.51 -5.85
C THR A 107 6.84 -13.83 -5.23
N ARG A 108 6.68 -13.57 -3.94
CA ARG A 108 5.43 -13.80 -3.21
C ARG A 108 4.52 -12.57 -3.19
N THR A 109 5.06 -11.39 -3.55
CA THR A 109 4.30 -10.14 -3.71
C THR A 109 3.64 -10.12 -5.07
N ILE A 110 2.30 -10.16 -5.09
CA ILE A 110 1.50 -10.25 -6.31
C ILE A 110 0.39 -9.18 -6.30
N ILE A 111 0.24 -8.49 -7.41
CA ILE A 111 -0.86 -7.56 -7.72
C ILE A 111 -1.61 -8.18 -8.91
N PRO A 112 -2.65 -9.00 -8.69
CA PRO A 112 -3.22 -9.81 -9.75
C PRO A 112 -4.08 -9.02 -10.73
N THR A 113 -4.57 -7.84 -10.33
CA THR A 113 -5.52 -7.04 -11.10
C THR A 113 -5.52 -5.58 -10.65
N THR A 114 -6.30 -4.73 -11.30
CA THR A 114 -6.54 -3.34 -10.88
C THR A 114 -7.32 -3.28 -9.56
N LEU A 115 -7.36 -2.10 -8.92
CA LEU A 115 -8.17 -1.90 -7.72
C LEU A 115 -9.66 -1.93 -8.04
N ARG A 116 -10.06 -1.46 -9.23
CA ARG A 116 -11.43 -1.54 -9.71
C ARG A 116 -11.89 -3.00 -9.76
N ASP A 117 -11.18 -3.85 -10.51
CA ASP A 117 -11.55 -5.25 -10.67
C ASP A 117 -11.57 -5.98 -9.31
N MET A 118 -10.63 -5.63 -8.41
CA MET A 118 -10.63 -6.15 -7.05
C MET A 118 -11.92 -5.76 -6.30
N LEU A 119 -12.31 -4.47 -6.33
CA LEU A 119 -13.52 -3.99 -5.66
C LEU A 119 -14.80 -4.60 -6.27
N ASP A 120 -14.89 -4.65 -7.60
CA ASP A 120 -16.02 -5.27 -8.29
C ASP A 120 -16.11 -6.77 -7.99
N SER A 121 -14.95 -7.44 -7.81
CA SER A 121 -14.94 -8.83 -7.34
C SER A 121 -15.49 -9.01 -5.93
N VAL A 122 -15.33 -8.01 -5.05
CA VAL A 122 -15.99 -8.05 -3.73
C VAL A 122 -17.50 -7.94 -3.87
N GLY A 123 -17.99 -7.03 -4.72
CA GLY A 123 -19.41 -6.92 -5.04
C GLY A 123 -20.00 -8.24 -5.55
N THR A 124 -19.37 -8.83 -6.57
CA THR A 124 -19.85 -10.08 -7.18
C THR A 124 -19.78 -11.27 -6.22
N ASP A 125 -18.75 -11.38 -5.40
CA ASP A 125 -18.63 -12.44 -4.38
C ASP A 125 -19.67 -12.31 -3.26
N ALA A 126 -20.18 -11.08 -3.02
CA ALA A 126 -21.26 -10.80 -2.08
C ALA A 126 -22.67 -10.89 -2.71
N GLY A 127 -22.78 -11.22 -4.01
CA GLY A 127 -24.05 -11.40 -4.72
C GLY A 127 -24.62 -10.13 -5.37
N PHE A 128 -23.81 -9.07 -5.49
CA PHE A 128 -24.15 -7.81 -6.18
C PHE A 128 -23.51 -7.75 -7.57
N ALA A 129 -23.98 -6.88 -8.44
CA ALA A 129 -23.42 -6.74 -9.78
C ALA A 129 -21.99 -6.17 -9.76
N ASP A 130 -21.74 -5.22 -8.87
CA ASP A 130 -20.44 -4.55 -8.72
C ASP A 130 -20.26 -3.97 -7.30
N TRP A 131 -19.12 -3.29 -7.09
CA TRP A 131 -18.82 -2.59 -5.84
C TRP A 131 -19.82 -1.47 -5.51
N LYS A 132 -20.32 -0.75 -6.50
CA LYS A 132 -21.23 0.38 -6.31
C LYS A 132 -22.59 -0.10 -5.77
N GLU A 133 -23.11 -1.18 -6.32
CA GLU A 133 -24.34 -1.79 -5.84
C GLU A 133 -24.19 -2.30 -4.40
N LEU A 134 -23.08 -2.99 -4.10
CA LEU A 134 -22.74 -3.44 -2.75
C LEU A 134 -22.74 -2.28 -1.74
N VAL A 135 -22.06 -1.16 -2.06
CA VAL A 135 -21.95 0.00 -1.14
C VAL A 135 -23.34 0.61 -0.89
N ASN A 136 -24.20 0.67 -1.89
CA ASN A 136 -25.56 1.18 -1.72
C ASN A 136 -26.42 0.28 -0.83
N ALA A 137 -26.11 -1.02 -0.75
CA ALA A 137 -26.82 -2.01 0.06
C ALA A 137 -26.22 -2.20 1.47
N SER A 138 -25.09 -1.57 1.77
CA SER A 138 -24.18 -1.92 2.89
C SER A 138 -24.67 -1.61 4.32
N ALA A 139 -25.95 -1.32 4.53
CA ALA A 139 -26.52 -1.18 5.88
C ALA A 139 -26.91 -2.54 6.54
N ASP A 140 -26.70 -3.66 5.85
CA ASP A 140 -27.06 -4.99 6.32
C ASP A 140 -25.83 -5.72 6.91
N PRO A 141 -25.85 -6.13 8.20
CA PRO A 141 -24.75 -6.90 8.82
C PRO A 141 -24.42 -8.22 8.08
N HIS A 142 -25.38 -8.80 7.35
CA HIS A 142 -25.14 -10.00 6.54
C HIS A 142 -24.17 -9.73 5.38
N VAL A 143 -24.17 -8.52 4.85
CA VAL A 143 -23.24 -8.08 3.80
C VAL A 143 -21.81 -8.12 4.30
N ASP A 144 -21.54 -7.72 5.55
CA ASP A 144 -20.21 -7.76 6.14
C ASP A 144 -19.64 -9.18 6.18
N GLU A 145 -20.47 -10.17 6.47
CA GLU A 145 -20.06 -11.59 6.46
C GLU A 145 -19.68 -12.05 5.05
N LEU A 146 -20.51 -11.74 4.05
CA LEU A 146 -20.24 -12.08 2.64
C LEU A 146 -18.94 -11.42 2.16
N VAL A 147 -18.79 -10.14 2.41
CA VAL A 147 -17.59 -9.36 2.09
C VAL A 147 -16.32 -9.97 2.72
N SER A 148 -16.40 -10.42 3.98
CA SER A 148 -15.28 -11.03 4.69
C SER A 148 -14.78 -12.34 4.06
N ARG A 149 -15.65 -13.00 3.30
CA ARG A 149 -15.38 -14.26 2.58
C ARG A 149 -14.97 -14.06 1.12
N SER A 150 -14.99 -12.83 0.61
CA SER A 150 -14.67 -12.53 -0.78
C SER A 150 -13.22 -12.94 -1.13
N ARG A 151 -12.97 -13.13 -2.43
CA ARG A 151 -11.62 -13.45 -2.94
C ARG A 151 -10.58 -12.38 -2.63
N ALA A 152 -11.00 -11.11 -2.54
CA ALA A 152 -10.12 -10.00 -2.17
C ALA A 152 -9.61 -10.09 -0.72
N MET A 153 -10.25 -10.90 0.13
CA MET A 153 -9.87 -11.14 1.52
C MET A 153 -9.05 -12.42 1.72
N ARG A 154 -8.75 -13.16 0.66
CA ARG A 154 -7.98 -14.41 0.71
C ARG A 154 -6.61 -14.20 0.09
N PRO A 155 -5.48 -14.40 0.82
CA PRO A 155 -4.13 -14.19 0.27
C PRO A 155 -3.85 -14.97 -1.01
N ALA A 156 -4.50 -16.13 -1.21
CA ALA A 156 -4.32 -16.94 -2.42
C ALA A 156 -4.77 -16.23 -3.71
N THR A 157 -5.76 -15.34 -3.63
CA THR A 157 -6.41 -14.67 -4.77
C THR A 157 -6.33 -13.14 -4.72
N ALA A 158 -6.02 -12.57 -3.57
CA ALA A 158 -5.94 -11.12 -3.34
C ALA A 158 -4.61 -10.52 -3.81
N MET A 159 -4.56 -9.18 -3.82
CA MET A 159 -3.29 -8.48 -3.73
C MET A 159 -2.59 -8.91 -2.45
N ARG A 160 -1.41 -9.51 -2.57
CA ARG A 160 -0.73 -10.18 -1.46
C ARG A 160 0.75 -9.87 -1.39
N THR A 161 1.31 -10.10 -0.22
CA THR A 161 2.75 -10.04 0.06
C THR A 161 3.05 -10.91 1.28
N THR A 162 4.27 -10.82 1.80
CA THR A 162 4.66 -11.26 3.14
C THR A 162 5.27 -10.07 3.90
N ALA A 163 5.33 -10.12 5.22
CA ALA A 163 5.99 -9.07 5.99
C ALA A 163 7.48 -8.98 5.64
N SER A 164 8.13 -10.13 5.41
CA SER A 164 9.53 -10.24 4.98
C SER A 164 9.75 -9.52 3.64
N GLU A 165 8.95 -9.83 2.59
CA GLU A 165 9.11 -9.16 1.29
C GLU A 165 8.78 -7.67 1.32
N ALA A 166 7.77 -7.26 2.08
CA ALA A 166 7.43 -5.85 2.22
C ALA A 166 8.56 -5.06 2.93
N ALA A 167 9.15 -5.61 3.99
CA ALA A 167 10.31 -5.03 4.67
C ALA A 167 11.54 -5.00 3.77
N THR A 168 11.77 -6.07 3.00
CA THR A 168 12.86 -6.16 2.01
C THR A 168 12.70 -5.10 0.94
N LEU A 169 11.52 -4.94 0.35
CA LEU A 169 11.26 -3.93 -0.68
C LEU A 169 11.60 -2.51 -0.19
N VAL A 170 11.08 -2.12 0.98
CA VAL A 170 11.39 -0.78 1.51
C VAL A 170 12.86 -0.63 1.85
N SER A 171 13.53 -1.68 2.32
CA SER A 171 14.98 -1.70 2.56
C SER A 171 15.77 -1.49 1.27
N LEU A 172 15.44 -2.21 0.20
CA LEU A 172 16.07 -2.05 -1.13
C LEU A 172 15.87 -0.63 -1.68
N ILE A 173 14.66 -0.05 -1.52
CA ILE A 173 14.39 1.34 -1.92
C ILE A 173 15.26 2.33 -1.12
N TRP A 174 15.49 2.10 0.16
CA TRP A 174 16.31 2.98 1.00
C TRP A 174 17.81 2.87 0.73
N ARG A 175 18.28 1.75 0.17
CA ARG A 175 19.68 1.53 -0.22
C ARG A 175 19.97 1.81 -1.69
N ASP A 176 18.96 2.30 -2.45
CA ASP A 176 19.05 2.51 -3.91
C ASP A 176 19.33 1.21 -4.71
N GLU A 177 18.89 0.07 -4.17
CA GLU A 177 19.08 -1.25 -4.75
C GLU A 177 17.82 -1.75 -5.50
N ALA A 178 16.67 -1.06 -5.34
CA ALA A 178 15.42 -1.40 -6.02
C ALA A 178 15.35 -0.85 -7.45
N GLY A 179 16.26 0.02 -7.85
CA GLY A 179 16.27 0.65 -9.17
C GLY A 179 17.18 1.87 -9.22
N PRO A 180 17.07 2.70 -10.25
CA PRO A 180 17.84 3.94 -10.33
C PRO A 180 17.72 4.78 -9.05
N PRO A 181 18.80 5.39 -8.54
CA PRO A 181 18.77 6.17 -7.29
C PRO A 181 17.71 7.27 -7.29
N GLN A 182 17.48 7.91 -8.45
CA GLN A 182 16.44 8.93 -8.60
C GLN A 182 15.03 8.35 -8.40
N ALA A 183 14.76 7.14 -8.93
CA ALA A 183 13.47 6.46 -8.75
C ALA A 183 13.24 6.12 -7.26
N CYS A 184 14.24 5.54 -6.60
CA CYS A 184 14.18 5.22 -5.18
C CYS A 184 13.98 6.50 -4.33
N ALA A 185 14.68 7.59 -4.65
CA ALA A 185 14.55 8.88 -3.96
C ALA A 185 13.12 9.44 -4.05
N GLN A 186 12.47 9.36 -5.22
CA GLN A 186 11.08 9.79 -5.40
C GLN A 186 10.12 8.96 -4.54
N VAL A 187 10.27 7.64 -4.51
CA VAL A 187 9.44 6.77 -3.65
C VAL A 187 9.63 7.12 -2.18
N ARG A 188 10.88 7.27 -1.70
CA ARG A 188 11.18 7.68 -0.31
C ARG A 188 10.52 9.01 0.04
N GLN A 189 10.60 10.00 -0.86
CA GLN A 189 9.97 11.31 -0.67
C GLN A 189 8.45 11.19 -0.51
N LEU A 190 7.78 10.42 -1.36
CA LEU A 190 6.34 10.22 -1.26
C LEU A 190 5.94 9.49 0.02
N MET A 191 6.67 8.42 0.41
CA MET A 191 6.42 7.70 1.66
C MET A 191 6.61 8.60 2.90
N ALA A 192 7.55 9.56 2.86
CA ALA A 192 7.76 10.52 3.94
C ALA A 192 6.60 11.52 4.10
N THR A 193 5.80 11.74 3.05
CA THR A 193 4.68 12.69 3.02
C THR A 193 3.31 12.05 3.21
N GLN A 194 3.23 10.72 3.46
CA GLN A 194 1.97 10.04 3.73
C GLN A 194 1.20 10.71 4.87
N LEU A 195 -0.11 10.92 4.68
CA LEU A 195 -0.96 11.56 5.70
C LEU A 195 -1.33 10.62 6.85
N THR A 196 -1.43 9.31 6.60
CA THR A 196 -1.68 8.32 7.66
C THR A 196 -0.49 8.24 8.61
N ARG A 197 -0.66 8.73 9.85
CA ARG A 197 0.41 8.81 10.87
C ARG A 197 0.05 8.08 12.17
N HIS A 198 -1.06 7.35 12.18
CA HIS A 198 -1.62 6.73 13.38
C HIS A 198 -1.36 5.22 13.48
N ARG A 199 -0.33 4.70 12.77
CA ARG A 199 0.15 3.31 12.84
C ARG A 199 1.63 3.27 13.21
N LEU A 200 2.54 2.91 12.31
CA LEU A 200 3.98 2.85 12.62
C LEU A 200 4.47 4.12 13.32
N ALA A 201 4.08 5.29 12.82
CA ALA A 201 4.54 6.57 13.37
C ALA A 201 4.11 6.83 14.83
N MET A 202 3.07 6.18 15.33
CA MET A 202 2.67 6.29 16.74
C MET A 202 3.66 5.62 17.71
N GLY A 203 4.37 4.60 17.25
CA GLY A 203 5.40 3.93 18.05
C GLY A 203 6.68 4.73 18.20
N PHE A 204 6.84 5.84 17.46
CA PHE A 204 8.10 6.57 17.38
C PHE A 204 7.88 8.08 17.53
N PRO A 205 8.06 8.63 18.75
CA PRO A 205 7.94 10.08 18.97
C PRO A 205 9.05 10.85 18.24
N ARG A 206 8.79 12.12 17.98
CA ARG A 206 9.84 13.02 17.46
C ARG A 206 11.05 13.01 18.38
N PRO A 207 12.28 13.08 17.85
CA PRO A 207 12.64 13.45 16.47
C PRO A 207 12.78 12.27 15.48
N VAL A 208 12.36 11.04 15.82
CA VAL A 208 12.38 9.89 14.91
C VAL A 208 11.47 10.15 13.70
N ARG A 209 11.98 9.86 12.51
CA ARG A 209 11.20 10.01 11.27
C ARG A 209 10.69 8.65 10.81
N VAL A 210 9.42 8.60 10.43
CA VAL A 210 8.79 7.42 9.85
C VAL A 210 8.27 7.77 8.46
N SER A 211 8.74 7.03 7.47
CA SER A 211 8.31 7.10 6.08
C SER A 211 7.67 5.78 5.71
N ALA A 212 6.39 5.77 5.37
CA ALA A 212 5.65 4.52 5.26
C ALA A 212 4.54 4.57 4.20
N LYS A 213 4.01 3.39 3.86
CA LYS A 213 2.76 3.23 3.12
C LYS A 213 1.79 2.39 3.93
N SER A 214 0.66 2.97 4.24
CA SER A 214 -0.45 2.29 4.91
C SER A 214 -1.31 1.50 3.94
N GLY A 215 -1.93 0.43 4.43
CA GLY A 215 -2.93 -0.35 3.73
C GLY A 215 -4.16 -0.58 4.62
N GLY A 216 -5.35 -0.51 4.06
CA GLY A 216 -6.59 -0.87 4.72
C GLY A 216 -7.55 -1.47 3.72
N LEU A 217 -8.32 -2.47 4.14
CA LEU A 217 -9.32 -3.09 3.30
C LEU A 217 -10.51 -3.54 4.17
N LEU A 218 -11.72 -3.13 3.74
CA LEU A 218 -13.00 -3.60 4.27
C LEU A 218 -13.10 -3.56 5.81
N GLY A 219 -12.54 -2.54 6.45
CA GLY A 219 -12.66 -2.36 7.90
C GLY A 219 -11.80 -3.30 8.75
N VAL A 220 -11.42 -4.48 8.27
CA VAL A 220 -10.74 -5.53 9.07
C VAL A 220 -9.24 -5.65 8.78
N VAL A 221 -8.76 -5.29 7.58
CA VAL A 221 -7.33 -5.29 7.27
C VAL A 221 -6.73 -3.93 7.58
N ARG A 222 -5.65 -3.91 8.36
CA ARG A 222 -4.87 -2.71 8.69
C ARG A 222 -3.39 -3.05 8.64
N ASN A 223 -2.69 -2.42 7.73
CA ASN A 223 -1.29 -2.72 7.44
C ASN A 223 -0.47 -1.44 7.36
N GLU A 224 0.80 -1.53 7.61
CA GLU A 224 1.76 -0.49 7.25
C GLU A 224 3.16 -1.10 7.04
N ALA A 225 3.87 -0.64 6.00
CA ALA A 225 5.26 -0.95 5.75
C ALA A 225 6.06 0.33 5.48
N GLY A 226 7.27 0.42 6.03
CA GLY A 226 8.05 1.63 5.91
C GLY A 226 9.40 1.56 6.60
N VAL A 227 10.05 2.71 6.71
CA VAL A 227 11.36 2.86 7.35
C VAL A 227 11.28 3.85 8.50
N ILE A 228 11.84 3.44 9.62
CA ILE A 228 12.05 4.23 10.83
C ILE A 228 13.49 4.71 10.82
N GLN A 229 13.69 6.02 10.86
CA GLN A 229 15.01 6.64 10.84
C GLN A 229 15.25 7.46 12.11
N PHE A 230 16.27 7.10 12.85
CA PHE A 230 16.66 7.78 14.10
C PHE A 230 17.63 8.94 13.82
N PRO A 231 17.76 9.89 14.77
CA PRO A 231 18.70 11.02 14.65
C PRO A 231 20.17 10.62 14.57
N ASP A 232 20.52 9.45 15.13
CA ASP A 232 21.88 8.88 15.07
C ASP A 232 22.21 8.30 13.68
N GLY A 233 21.26 8.37 12.73
CA GLY A 233 21.41 7.85 11.38
C GLY A 233 20.96 6.40 11.22
N SER A 234 20.74 5.65 12.31
CA SER A 234 20.27 4.25 12.22
C SER A 234 18.89 4.14 11.59
N ARG A 235 18.68 3.10 10.78
CA ARG A 235 17.47 2.89 9.99
C ARG A 235 16.95 1.47 10.15
N TYR A 236 15.64 1.33 10.30
CA TYR A 236 14.97 0.05 10.45
C TYR A 236 13.82 -0.04 9.44
N ALA A 237 13.82 -1.07 8.61
CA ALA A 237 12.66 -1.45 7.79
C ALA A 237 11.66 -2.19 8.69
N ALA A 238 10.40 -1.82 8.64
CA ALA A 238 9.34 -2.45 9.40
C ALA A 238 8.12 -2.70 8.50
N ALA A 239 7.50 -3.86 8.66
CA ALA A 239 6.26 -4.22 7.99
C ALA A 239 5.35 -4.93 9.00
N VAL A 240 4.16 -4.39 9.22
CA VAL A 240 3.17 -4.94 10.13
C VAL A 240 1.86 -5.12 9.40
N PHE A 241 1.39 -6.36 9.35
CA PHE A 241 0.13 -6.75 8.72
C PHE A 241 -0.81 -7.31 9.76
N THR A 242 -2.05 -6.82 9.76
CA THR A 242 -3.07 -7.26 10.72
C THR A 242 -4.38 -7.55 10.02
N ARG A 243 -5.11 -8.51 10.57
CA ARG A 243 -6.50 -8.79 10.18
C ARG A 243 -7.33 -9.01 11.44
N ALA A 244 -8.34 -8.17 11.64
CA ALA A 244 -9.32 -8.37 12.70
C ALA A 244 -10.23 -9.57 12.37
N LEU A 245 -10.60 -10.33 13.39
CA LEU A 245 -11.53 -11.47 13.25
C LEU A 245 -12.98 -11.01 13.08
N THR A 246 -13.30 -9.83 13.60
CA THR A 246 -14.61 -9.16 13.49
C THR A 246 -14.41 -7.71 13.13
N HIS A 247 -15.45 -7.05 12.61
CA HIS A 247 -15.40 -5.60 12.39
C HIS A 247 -15.17 -4.88 13.72
N PRO A 248 -14.05 -4.16 13.89
CA PRO A 248 -13.79 -3.46 15.14
C PRO A 248 -14.71 -2.24 15.25
N ALA A 249 -15.31 -2.07 16.42
CA ALA A 249 -16.06 -0.86 16.75
C ALA A 249 -15.19 0.41 16.73
N ASN A 250 -13.86 0.23 16.90
CA ASN A 250 -12.88 1.32 16.90
C ASN A 250 -11.52 0.83 16.37
N ASP A 251 -11.05 1.45 15.31
CA ASP A 251 -9.75 1.15 14.66
C ASP A 251 -8.53 1.56 15.49
N SER A 252 -8.69 2.40 16.51
CA SER A 252 -7.57 2.99 17.26
C SER A 252 -6.71 1.95 17.97
N HIS A 253 -7.31 0.88 18.47
CA HIS A 253 -6.58 -0.21 19.14
C HIS A 253 -5.65 -0.94 18.18
N ILE A 254 -6.14 -1.26 16.96
CA ILE A 254 -5.34 -1.93 15.94
C ILE A 254 -4.20 -1.01 15.47
N ASN A 255 -4.52 0.25 15.21
CA ASN A 255 -3.53 1.22 14.78
C ASN A 255 -2.42 1.41 15.83
N THR A 256 -2.78 1.48 17.11
CA THR A 256 -1.84 1.55 18.24
C THR A 256 -0.99 0.28 18.33
N ALA A 257 -1.60 -0.90 18.19
CA ALA A 257 -0.88 -2.18 18.22
C ALA A 257 0.19 -2.28 17.13
N ILE A 258 -0.09 -1.78 15.92
CA ILE A 258 0.89 -1.72 14.82
C ILE A 258 2.11 -0.88 15.23
N GLY A 259 1.89 0.31 15.80
CA GLY A 259 2.97 1.18 16.26
C GLY A 259 3.79 0.54 17.39
N LEU A 260 3.13 -0.05 18.38
CA LEU A 260 3.79 -0.72 19.51
C LEU A 260 4.58 -1.95 19.10
N ALA A 261 4.05 -2.78 18.20
CA ALA A 261 4.76 -3.95 17.67
C ALA A 261 6.08 -3.54 17.00
N ALA A 262 6.04 -2.52 16.14
CA ALA A 262 7.23 -2.00 15.50
C ALA A 262 8.21 -1.37 16.51
N ALA A 263 7.72 -0.62 17.50
CA ALA A 263 8.57 0.01 18.51
C ALA A 263 9.30 -1.04 19.36
N ASN A 264 8.60 -2.09 19.80
CA ASN A 264 9.20 -3.17 20.57
C ASN A 264 10.26 -3.94 19.76
N ALA A 265 9.96 -4.27 18.49
CA ALA A 265 10.91 -4.92 17.61
C ALA A 265 12.18 -4.08 17.40
N VAL A 266 12.03 -2.78 17.12
CA VAL A 266 13.16 -1.87 16.97
C VAL A 266 13.94 -1.71 18.27
N ALA A 267 13.29 -1.61 19.42
CA ALA A 267 13.95 -1.55 20.72
C ALA A 267 14.87 -2.77 20.94
N THR A 268 14.38 -3.98 20.61
CA THR A 268 15.18 -5.22 20.70
C THR A 268 16.40 -5.19 19.77
N LEU A 269 16.29 -4.57 18.58
CA LEU A 269 17.40 -4.50 17.63
C LEU A 269 18.41 -3.40 17.97
N ARG A 270 18.09 -2.49 18.89
CA ARG A 270 18.97 -1.39 19.33
C ARG A 270 19.77 -1.72 20.60
N THR A 271 19.45 -2.83 21.26
CA THR A 271 20.24 -3.34 22.39
C THR A 271 21.46 -4.13 21.91
#